data_70d98b5578c58162e93ca2f4bfd7965d
#
_entry.id   70d98b5578c58162e93ca2f4bfd7965d
#
_cell.length_a   1.000
_cell.length_b   1.000
_cell.length_c   1.000
_cell.angle_alpha   90.00
_cell.angle_beta   90.00
_cell.angle_gamma   90.00
#
_symmetry.space_group_name_H-M   'P 1'
#
loop_
_entity.id
_entity.type
_entity.pdbx_description
1 polymer ?
#
loop_
_entity_poly.entity_id
_entity_poly.type
_entity_poly.pdbx_seq_one_letter_code
_entity_poly.pdbx_strand_id
1 'polypeptide(L)'
;MSGIVLVLVMVGLTLAWYDPETERPGGTFYLLWTTLGGLTLWEYYRLLAKNRGVLGERRGRWTVWGGLYIAQAFVLIQLLNPMLVVTLMTVVWLSDTGAYLVGSAVGRHKMAPVISPKKTWEGFAGGILFAVGTALVWYALYWSPETGALYADLRNLFGTAGVENPLWLRLAWFGFGLIIALAATGGDLIESKFKRVIGVKDSGNIIPGHGGLLDRFDALLLAVPAAWVYILLTGLIE
;
A
#
# COMPACT_ATOMS: atom_id res chain seq x y z
N MET A 1 11.62 -14.77 9.19
CA MET A 1 12.84 -14.05 8.73
C MET A 1 12.71 -13.54 7.30
N SER A 2 12.11 -14.28 6.37
CA SER A 2 11.98 -13.86 4.95
C SER A 2 11.16 -12.58 4.72
N GLY A 3 10.12 -12.29 5.53
CA GLY A 3 9.29 -11.10 5.35
C GLY A 3 10.04 -9.79 5.64
N ILE A 4 10.80 -9.74 6.72
CA ILE A 4 11.61 -8.55 7.09
C ILE A 4 12.68 -8.27 6.03
N VAL A 5 13.34 -9.32 5.54
CA VAL A 5 14.34 -9.18 4.47
C VAL A 5 13.71 -8.63 3.19
N LEU A 6 12.52 -9.11 2.82
CA LEU A 6 11.80 -8.60 1.65
C LEU A 6 11.46 -7.11 1.81
N VAL A 7 10.97 -6.71 2.98
CA VAL A 7 10.68 -5.30 3.30
C VAL A 7 11.94 -4.44 3.18
N LEU A 8 13.05 -4.84 3.79
CA LEU A 8 14.31 -4.11 3.73
C LEU A 8 14.85 -3.99 2.31
N VAL A 9 14.76 -5.06 1.53
CA VAL A 9 15.17 -5.04 0.11
C VAL A 9 14.27 -4.11 -0.70
N MET A 10 12.96 -4.16 -0.51
CA MET A 10 12.02 -3.28 -1.22
C MET A 10 12.26 -1.81 -0.88
N VAL A 11 12.42 -1.47 0.40
CA VAL A 11 12.73 -0.10 0.83
C VAL A 11 14.10 0.33 0.29
N GLY A 12 15.13 -0.51 0.43
CA GLY A 12 16.47 -0.21 -0.07
C GLY A 12 16.50 0.02 -1.58
N LEU A 13 15.81 -0.81 -2.38
CA LEU A 13 15.76 -0.64 -3.83
C LEU A 13 14.87 0.56 -4.24
N THR A 14 13.83 0.88 -3.47
CA THR A 14 12.99 2.07 -3.72
C THR A 14 13.79 3.35 -3.53
N LEU A 15 14.68 3.38 -2.50
CA LEU A 15 15.51 4.53 -2.19
C LEU A 15 16.88 4.50 -2.88
N ALA A 16 17.25 3.38 -3.52
CA ALA A 16 18.54 3.27 -4.18
C ALA A 16 18.64 4.32 -5.31
N TRP A 17 19.71 5.12 -5.23
CA TRP A 17 19.97 6.20 -6.21
C TRP A 17 18.92 7.32 -6.18
N TYR A 18 18.18 7.45 -5.07
CA TYR A 18 17.34 8.61 -4.83
C TYR A 18 18.26 9.83 -4.61
N ASP A 19 18.03 10.87 -5.38
CA ASP A 19 18.76 12.13 -5.23
C ASP A 19 17.89 13.09 -4.39
N PRO A 20 18.28 13.36 -3.15
CA PRO A 20 17.51 14.23 -2.26
C PRO A 20 17.49 15.70 -2.69
N GLU A 21 18.48 16.17 -3.47
CA GLU A 21 18.53 17.56 -3.93
C GLU A 21 17.56 17.82 -5.08
N THR A 22 17.41 16.86 -5.98
CA THR A 22 16.50 16.98 -7.13
C THR A 22 15.16 16.29 -6.92
N GLU A 23 14.98 15.56 -5.81
CA GLU A 23 13.81 14.71 -5.48
C GLU A 23 13.46 13.70 -6.57
N ARG A 24 14.41 13.38 -7.46
CA ARG A 24 14.19 12.49 -8.60
C ARG A 24 14.42 11.04 -8.21
N PRO A 25 13.50 10.16 -8.61
CA PRO A 25 13.71 8.72 -8.45
C PRO A 25 14.87 8.25 -9.35
N GLY A 26 15.72 7.40 -8.79
CA GLY A 26 16.76 6.73 -9.58
C GLY A 26 16.19 5.70 -10.57
N GLY A 27 16.98 5.32 -11.55
CA GLY A 27 16.59 4.30 -12.54
C GLY A 27 16.17 2.96 -11.91
N THR A 28 16.76 2.59 -10.76
CA THR A 28 16.41 1.39 -10.00
C THR A 28 14.98 1.40 -9.48
N PHE A 29 14.45 2.57 -9.11
CA PHE A 29 13.06 2.75 -8.69
C PHE A 29 12.09 2.34 -9.80
N TYR A 30 12.26 2.90 -10.99
CA TYR A 30 11.40 2.58 -12.13
C TYR A 30 11.52 1.11 -12.55
N LEU A 31 12.76 0.58 -12.58
CA LEU A 31 13.01 -0.82 -12.92
C LEU A 31 12.32 -1.76 -11.92
N LEU A 32 12.44 -1.49 -10.61
CA LEU A 32 11.80 -2.27 -9.55
C LEU A 32 10.28 -2.32 -9.73
N TRP A 33 9.64 -1.15 -9.76
CA TRP A 33 8.19 -1.08 -9.78
C TRP A 33 7.57 -1.55 -11.10
N THR A 34 8.26 -1.33 -12.23
CA THR A 34 7.84 -1.91 -13.51
C THR A 34 7.95 -3.43 -13.52
N THR A 35 9.04 -3.99 -12.98
CA THR A 35 9.24 -5.44 -12.90
C THR A 35 8.21 -6.08 -11.98
N LEU A 36 7.98 -5.53 -10.78
CA LEU A 36 6.97 -6.03 -9.84
C LEU A 36 5.56 -5.96 -10.43
N GLY A 37 5.22 -4.86 -11.09
CA GLY A 37 3.94 -4.70 -11.78
C GLY A 37 3.74 -5.72 -12.90
N GLY A 38 4.76 -5.90 -13.73
CA GLY A 38 4.74 -6.90 -14.81
C GLY A 38 4.57 -8.33 -14.31
N LEU A 39 5.30 -8.71 -13.25
CA LEU A 39 5.19 -10.02 -12.63
C LEU A 39 3.82 -10.23 -11.95
N THR A 40 3.28 -9.20 -11.29
CA THR A 40 1.95 -9.27 -10.67
C THR A 40 0.85 -9.43 -11.72
N LEU A 41 0.94 -8.69 -12.84
CA LEU A 41 0.03 -8.84 -13.97
C LEU A 41 0.16 -10.22 -14.63
N TRP A 42 1.39 -10.71 -14.82
CA TRP A 42 1.61 -12.06 -15.36
C TRP A 42 0.99 -13.13 -14.46
N GLU A 43 1.17 -13.05 -13.14
CA GLU A 43 0.55 -13.96 -12.18
C GLU A 43 -0.99 -13.91 -12.27
N TYR A 44 -1.55 -12.70 -12.30
CA TYR A 44 -2.99 -12.49 -12.44
C TYR A 44 -3.54 -13.14 -13.72
N TYR A 45 -2.93 -12.87 -14.88
CA TYR A 45 -3.38 -13.46 -16.14
C TYR A 45 -3.18 -14.97 -16.20
N ARG A 46 -2.14 -15.50 -15.58
CA ARG A 46 -1.93 -16.94 -15.42
C ARG A 46 -3.07 -17.58 -14.59
N LEU A 47 -3.49 -16.92 -13.51
CA LEU A 47 -4.65 -17.36 -12.71
C LEU A 47 -5.94 -17.39 -13.55
N LEU A 48 -6.22 -16.34 -14.32
CA LEU A 48 -7.38 -16.29 -15.21
C LEU A 48 -7.32 -17.38 -16.29
N ALA A 49 -6.13 -17.64 -16.82
CA ALA A 49 -5.93 -18.69 -17.82
C ALA A 49 -6.20 -20.09 -17.27
N LYS A 50 -5.72 -20.37 -16.05
CA LYS A 50 -5.90 -21.67 -15.37
C LYS A 50 -7.36 -21.93 -15.00
N ASN A 51 -8.12 -20.88 -14.66
CA ASN A 51 -9.50 -20.99 -14.16
C ASN A 51 -10.56 -20.55 -15.18
N ARG A 52 -10.29 -20.76 -16.49
CA ARG A 52 -11.18 -20.35 -17.59
C ARG A 52 -12.60 -20.88 -17.46
N GLY A 53 -12.76 -22.14 -17.06
CA GLY A 53 -14.06 -22.78 -16.94
C GLY A 53 -14.94 -22.19 -15.86
N VAL A 54 -14.35 -21.75 -14.72
CA VAL A 54 -15.08 -21.15 -13.60
C VAL A 54 -15.59 -19.74 -13.94
N LEU A 55 -14.83 -18.98 -14.72
CA LEU A 55 -15.14 -17.59 -15.06
C LEU A 55 -16.19 -17.46 -16.17
N GLY A 56 -16.29 -18.42 -17.07
CA GLY A 56 -17.24 -18.42 -18.17
C GLY A 56 -17.24 -17.08 -18.95
N GLU A 57 -18.44 -16.56 -19.24
CA GLU A 57 -18.64 -15.27 -19.94
C GLU A 57 -18.09 -14.05 -19.20
N ARG A 58 -17.96 -14.13 -17.86
CA ARG A 58 -17.42 -13.03 -17.04
C ARG A 58 -15.92 -12.84 -17.20
N ARG A 59 -15.23 -13.79 -17.86
CA ARG A 59 -13.77 -13.77 -18.03
C ARG A 59 -13.29 -12.49 -18.71
N GLY A 60 -13.97 -12.02 -19.75
CA GLY A 60 -13.60 -10.78 -20.46
C GLY A 60 -13.56 -9.57 -19.53
N ARG A 61 -14.58 -9.44 -18.67
CA ARG A 61 -14.63 -8.36 -17.66
C ARG A 61 -13.48 -8.45 -16.66
N TRP A 62 -13.22 -9.63 -16.11
CA TRP A 62 -12.08 -9.83 -15.20
C TRP A 62 -10.75 -9.55 -15.88
N THR A 63 -10.57 -9.96 -17.13
CA THR A 63 -9.35 -9.71 -17.91
C THR A 63 -9.06 -8.21 -18.03
N VAL A 64 -10.05 -7.41 -18.40
CA VAL A 64 -9.88 -5.96 -18.61
C VAL A 64 -9.81 -5.20 -17.28
N TRP A 65 -10.87 -5.31 -16.46
CA TRP A 65 -10.97 -4.50 -15.25
C TRP A 65 -9.95 -4.89 -14.17
N GLY A 66 -9.68 -6.19 -14.02
CA GLY A 66 -8.66 -6.64 -13.06
C GLY A 66 -7.25 -6.29 -13.51
N GLY A 67 -6.97 -6.39 -14.81
CA GLY A 67 -5.69 -5.93 -15.36
C GLY A 67 -5.48 -4.43 -15.18
N LEU A 68 -6.49 -3.62 -15.46
CA LEU A 68 -6.45 -2.16 -15.23
C LEU A 68 -6.29 -1.82 -13.75
N TYR A 69 -7.01 -2.52 -12.87
CA TYR A 69 -6.92 -2.35 -11.41
C TYR A 69 -5.50 -2.61 -10.87
N ILE A 70 -4.81 -3.61 -11.41
CA ILE A 70 -3.42 -3.89 -11.04
C ILE A 70 -2.47 -2.87 -11.68
N ALA A 71 -2.58 -2.66 -12.98
CA ALA A 71 -1.66 -1.80 -13.72
C ALA A 71 -1.65 -0.36 -13.19
N GLN A 72 -2.84 0.20 -12.87
CA GLN A 72 -2.94 1.57 -12.38
C GLN A 72 -2.13 1.83 -11.11
N ALA A 73 -2.11 0.88 -10.16
CA ALA A 73 -1.37 1.05 -8.91
C ALA A 73 0.14 1.15 -9.17
N PHE A 74 0.70 0.28 -10.02
CA PHE A 74 2.12 0.29 -10.33
C PHE A 74 2.53 1.48 -11.22
N VAL A 75 1.64 2.00 -12.06
CA VAL A 75 1.86 3.25 -12.81
C VAL A 75 1.85 4.44 -11.84
N LEU A 76 0.86 4.53 -10.97
CA LEU A 76 0.73 5.64 -10.02
C LEU A 76 1.88 5.67 -9.01
N ILE A 77 2.40 4.52 -8.56
CA ILE A 77 3.59 4.45 -7.70
C ILE A 77 4.78 5.15 -8.36
N GLN A 78 4.98 4.96 -9.66
CA GLN A 78 6.11 5.53 -10.39
C GLN A 78 6.01 7.05 -10.59
N LEU A 79 4.82 7.62 -10.35
CA LEU A 79 4.59 9.07 -10.37
C LEU A 79 4.72 9.71 -8.98
N LEU A 80 4.88 8.91 -7.92
CA LEU A 80 5.08 9.38 -6.55
C LEU A 80 6.58 9.54 -6.25
N ASN A 81 6.88 10.47 -5.36
CA ASN A 81 8.21 10.57 -4.77
C ASN A 81 8.56 9.25 -4.03
N PRO A 82 9.77 8.68 -4.19
CA PRO A 82 10.19 7.43 -3.54
C PRO A 82 9.99 7.41 -2.03
N MET A 83 10.21 8.53 -1.35
CA MET A 83 9.99 8.62 0.10
C MET A 83 8.51 8.54 0.47
N LEU A 84 7.64 9.11 -0.36
CA LEU A 84 6.20 8.97 -0.18
C LEU A 84 5.74 7.53 -0.41
N VAL A 85 6.34 6.82 -1.35
CA VAL A 85 6.09 5.39 -1.55
C VAL A 85 6.49 4.59 -0.31
N VAL A 86 7.66 4.88 0.29
CA VAL A 86 8.08 4.25 1.56
C VAL A 86 7.12 4.58 2.70
N THR A 87 6.69 5.84 2.79
CA THR A 87 5.67 6.27 3.77
C THR A 87 4.38 5.47 3.60
N LEU A 88 3.85 5.40 2.38
CA LEU A 88 2.63 4.66 2.06
C LEU A 88 2.77 3.17 2.41
N MET A 89 3.88 2.54 2.02
CA MET A 89 4.15 1.13 2.34
C MET A 89 4.19 0.89 3.85
N THR A 90 4.88 1.74 4.60
CA THR A 90 4.98 1.61 6.07
C THR A 90 3.63 1.79 6.74
N VAL A 91 2.80 2.73 6.28
CA VAL A 91 1.42 2.92 6.78
C VAL A 91 0.58 1.68 6.53
N VAL A 92 0.63 1.10 5.32
CA VAL A 92 -0.11 -0.13 4.97
C VAL A 92 0.38 -1.31 5.83
N TRP A 93 1.67 -1.57 5.92
CA TRP A 93 2.21 -2.70 6.68
C TRP A 93 1.93 -2.60 8.18
N LEU A 94 2.03 -1.40 8.76
CA LEU A 94 1.72 -1.21 10.19
C LEU A 94 0.21 -1.24 10.44
N SER A 95 -0.63 -0.83 9.47
CA SER A 95 -2.07 -1.05 9.49
C SER A 95 -2.40 -2.55 9.59
N ASP A 96 -1.81 -3.37 8.72
CA ASP A 96 -2.03 -4.82 8.73
C ASP A 96 -1.53 -5.46 10.03
N THR A 97 -0.37 -5.01 10.52
CA THR A 97 0.18 -5.46 11.80
C THR A 97 -0.74 -5.11 12.96
N GLY A 98 -1.24 -3.87 13.03
CA GLY A 98 -2.19 -3.41 14.04
C GLY A 98 -3.52 -4.16 13.97
N ALA A 99 -4.02 -4.39 12.74
CA ALA A 99 -5.23 -5.18 12.52
C ALA A 99 -5.08 -6.62 13.00
N TYR A 100 -3.92 -7.24 12.75
CA TYR A 100 -3.61 -8.58 13.23
C TYR A 100 -3.47 -8.63 14.76
N LEU A 101 -2.73 -7.73 15.37
CA LEU A 101 -2.49 -7.70 16.81
C LEU A 101 -3.80 -7.51 17.58
N VAL A 102 -4.57 -6.48 17.25
CA VAL A 102 -5.84 -6.19 17.91
C VAL A 102 -6.89 -7.26 17.61
N GLY A 103 -6.99 -7.68 16.33
CA GLY A 103 -7.94 -8.71 15.91
C GLY A 103 -7.68 -10.07 16.54
N SER A 104 -6.42 -10.44 16.79
CA SER A 104 -6.05 -11.69 17.46
C SER A 104 -6.28 -11.62 18.98
N ALA A 105 -6.10 -10.46 19.59
CA ALA A 105 -6.24 -10.28 21.03
C ALA A 105 -7.71 -10.13 21.48
N VAL A 106 -8.49 -9.31 20.78
CA VAL A 106 -9.84 -8.94 21.22
C VAL A 106 -10.93 -9.10 20.15
N GLY A 107 -10.60 -9.59 18.95
CA GLY A 107 -11.52 -9.71 17.82
C GLY A 107 -12.66 -10.68 18.07
N ARG A 108 -13.88 -10.19 18.05
CA ARG A 108 -15.12 -10.97 18.27
C ARG A 108 -16.06 -10.91 17.07
N HIS A 109 -16.22 -9.74 16.46
CA HIS A 109 -17.17 -9.51 15.38
C HIS A 109 -16.51 -9.66 14.02
N LYS A 110 -16.92 -10.70 13.27
CA LYS A 110 -16.37 -10.97 11.94
C LYS A 110 -16.80 -9.90 10.94
N MET A 111 -15.82 -9.32 10.20
CA MET A 111 -16.09 -8.30 9.18
C MET A 111 -16.58 -8.91 7.86
N ALA A 112 -15.95 -9.98 7.40
CA ALA A 112 -16.26 -10.62 6.12
C ALA A 112 -16.19 -12.15 6.22
N PRO A 113 -17.18 -12.83 6.88
CA PRO A 113 -17.09 -14.27 7.21
C PRO A 113 -16.86 -15.18 6.02
N VAL A 114 -17.47 -14.85 4.87
CA VAL A 114 -17.41 -15.66 3.64
C VAL A 114 -16.11 -15.43 2.84
N ILE A 115 -15.62 -14.20 2.83
CA ILE A 115 -14.48 -13.78 1.98
C ILE A 115 -13.17 -13.97 2.74
N SER A 116 -13.11 -13.41 3.96
CA SER A 116 -11.93 -13.41 4.82
C SER A 116 -12.36 -13.67 6.29
N PRO A 117 -12.52 -14.94 6.71
CA PRO A 117 -13.09 -15.29 8.01
C PRO A 117 -12.23 -14.90 9.21
N LYS A 118 -10.98 -14.52 8.99
CA LYS A 118 -10.08 -14.07 10.05
C LYS A 118 -10.21 -12.57 10.37
N LYS A 119 -10.72 -11.74 9.43
CA LYS A 119 -10.88 -10.30 9.63
C LYS A 119 -12.02 -9.99 10.61
N THR A 120 -11.76 -9.09 11.56
CA THR A 120 -12.71 -8.63 12.57
C THR A 120 -12.82 -7.10 12.56
N TRP A 121 -13.95 -6.57 13.03
CA TRP A 121 -14.15 -5.12 13.13
C TRP A 121 -13.21 -4.48 14.17
N GLU A 122 -12.93 -5.18 15.26
CA GLU A 122 -11.97 -4.73 16.27
C GLU A 122 -10.55 -4.69 15.70
N GLY A 123 -10.19 -5.71 14.91
CA GLY A 123 -8.92 -5.71 14.18
C GLY A 123 -8.83 -4.54 13.20
N PHE A 124 -9.91 -4.27 12.46
CA PHE A 124 -9.96 -3.13 11.54
C PHE A 124 -9.75 -1.79 12.28
N ALA A 125 -10.40 -1.58 13.43
CA ALA A 125 -10.16 -0.40 14.27
C ALA A 125 -8.70 -0.32 14.73
N GLY A 126 -8.07 -1.46 15.09
CA GLY A 126 -6.64 -1.54 15.37
C GLY A 126 -5.78 -1.13 14.19
N GLY A 127 -6.12 -1.59 12.98
CA GLY A 127 -5.46 -1.20 11.75
C GLY A 127 -5.52 0.31 11.49
N ILE A 128 -6.68 0.92 11.67
CA ILE A 128 -6.84 2.39 11.57
C ILE A 128 -5.95 3.11 12.58
N LEU A 129 -5.95 2.66 13.84
CA LEU A 129 -5.14 3.29 14.88
C LEU A 129 -3.65 3.27 14.54
N PHE A 130 -3.15 2.13 14.07
CA PHE A 130 -1.75 1.99 13.68
C PHE A 130 -1.42 2.79 12.42
N ALA A 131 -2.29 2.80 11.42
CA ALA A 131 -2.09 3.59 10.19
C ALA A 131 -2.02 5.09 10.49
N VAL A 132 -2.99 5.60 11.25
CA VAL A 132 -3.03 7.02 11.67
C VAL A 132 -1.81 7.36 12.53
N GLY A 133 -1.46 6.49 13.51
CA GLY A 133 -0.27 6.66 14.33
C GLY A 133 1.00 6.74 13.48
N THR A 134 1.15 5.85 12.50
CA THR A 134 2.30 5.84 11.58
C THR A 134 2.33 7.10 10.70
N ALA A 135 1.20 7.52 10.16
CA ALA A 135 1.12 8.75 9.38
C ALA A 135 1.48 10.00 10.20
N LEU A 136 1.05 10.05 11.46
CA LEU A 136 1.42 11.15 12.38
C LEU A 136 2.90 11.09 12.81
N VAL A 137 3.49 9.90 12.92
CA VAL A 137 4.94 9.76 13.10
C VAL A 137 5.70 10.31 11.90
N TRP A 138 5.28 9.95 10.67
CA TRP A 138 5.83 10.54 9.46
C TRP A 138 5.64 12.06 9.42
N TYR A 139 4.46 12.57 9.84
CA TYR A 139 4.25 13.99 10.02
C TYR A 139 5.27 14.60 11.00
N ALA A 140 5.46 14.00 12.18
CA ALA A 140 6.38 14.50 13.19
C ALA A 140 7.84 14.46 12.71
N LEU A 141 8.24 13.38 12.02
CA LEU A 141 9.56 13.25 11.38
C LEU A 141 9.75 14.28 10.25
N TYR A 142 8.69 14.70 9.63
CA TYR A 142 8.69 15.54 8.46
C TYR A 142 8.56 17.05 8.78
N TRP A 143 7.81 17.40 9.83
CA TRP A 143 7.38 18.78 10.07
C TRP A 143 7.84 19.40 11.38
N SER A 144 8.58 18.77 12.23
CA SER A 144 8.91 19.40 13.52
C SER A 144 9.90 20.56 13.34
N PRO A 145 9.52 21.81 13.60
CA PRO A 145 10.44 22.96 13.56
C PRO A 145 11.48 22.91 14.68
N GLU A 146 11.26 22.09 15.71
CA GLU A 146 12.01 22.11 16.97
C GLU A 146 13.20 21.14 17.02
N THR A 147 13.39 20.24 16.06
CA THR A 147 14.29 19.11 16.18
C THR A 147 15.61 19.17 15.39
N GLY A 148 16.03 20.33 14.90
CA GLY A 148 17.41 20.53 14.43
C GLY A 148 17.71 20.07 12.98
N ALA A 149 19.00 20.04 12.61
CA ALA A 149 19.48 19.87 11.23
C ALA A 149 18.96 18.62 10.51
N LEU A 150 18.84 17.50 11.19
CA LEU A 150 18.32 16.26 10.61
C LEU A 150 16.89 16.42 10.05
N TYR A 151 16.09 17.25 10.71
CA TYR A 151 14.72 17.54 10.27
C TYR A 151 14.66 18.57 9.14
N ALA A 152 15.59 19.54 9.15
CA ALA A 152 15.72 20.49 8.04
C ALA A 152 16.06 19.71 6.75
N ASP A 153 16.98 18.74 6.85
CA ASP A 153 17.36 17.89 5.73
C ASP A 153 16.20 16.98 5.29
N LEU A 154 15.50 16.35 6.23
CA LEU A 154 14.32 15.55 5.93
C LEU A 154 13.18 16.41 5.36
N ARG A 155 12.97 17.64 5.88
CA ARG A 155 11.97 18.56 5.37
C ARG A 155 12.29 19.04 3.94
N ASN A 156 13.55 19.33 3.67
CA ASN A 156 14.01 19.70 2.32
C ASN A 156 13.90 18.52 1.38
N LEU A 157 14.15 17.30 1.88
CA LEU A 157 14.00 16.05 1.15
C LEU A 157 12.56 15.82 0.67
N PHE A 158 11.57 16.30 1.42
CA PHE A 158 10.15 16.03 1.17
C PHE A 158 9.35 17.20 0.58
N GLY A 159 9.98 18.36 0.35
CA GLY A 159 9.37 19.47 -0.41
C GLY A 159 8.24 20.26 0.29
N THR A 160 8.10 20.19 1.63
CA THR A 160 7.03 20.92 2.35
C THR A 160 7.38 22.38 2.69
N ALA A 161 8.33 22.98 2.00
CA ALA A 161 8.63 24.39 2.16
C ALA A 161 7.41 25.24 1.74
N GLY A 162 6.62 25.71 2.70
CA GLY A 162 5.55 26.67 2.44
C GLY A 162 4.20 26.45 3.09
N VAL A 163 3.98 25.33 3.81
CA VAL A 163 2.70 25.12 4.51
C VAL A 163 2.70 25.89 5.84
N GLU A 164 2.03 27.03 5.86
CA GLU A 164 1.99 27.95 7.02
C GLU A 164 1.09 27.46 8.18
N ASN A 165 0.23 26.45 7.97
CA ASN A 165 -0.74 26.02 8.98
C ASN A 165 -0.45 24.62 9.52
N PRO A 166 0.24 24.52 10.68
CA PRO A 166 0.60 23.21 11.26
C PRO A 166 -0.63 22.37 11.69
N LEU A 167 -1.75 23.00 12.02
CA LEU A 167 -2.98 22.29 12.35
C LEU A 167 -3.59 21.63 11.11
N TRP A 168 -3.65 22.33 10.00
CA TRP A 168 -4.13 21.77 8.73
C TRP A 168 -3.28 20.56 8.33
N LEU A 169 -1.97 20.67 8.39
CA LEU A 169 -1.07 19.60 8.03
C LEU A 169 -1.23 18.37 8.95
N ARG A 170 -1.40 18.57 10.25
CA ARG A 170 -1.73 17.46 11.19
C ARG A 170 -3.02 16.76 10.83
N LEU A 171 -4.08 17.53 10.52
CA LEU A 171 -5.36 16.98 10.11
C LEU A 171 -5.26 16.25 8.76
N ALA A 172 -4.46 16.77 7.83
CA ALA A 172 -4.21 16.12 6.55
C ALA A 172 -3.46 14.80 6.71
N TRP A 173 -2.42 14.74 7.56
CA TRP A 173 -1.73 13.47 7.83
C TRP A 173 -2.58 12.46 8.62
N PHE A 174 -3.42 12.94 9.54
CA PHE A 174 -4.43 12.10 10.19
C PHE A 174 -5.39 11.49 9.16
N GLY A 175 -5.94 12.33 8.28
CA GLY A 175 -6.83 11.91 7.19
C GLY A 175 -6.15 10.96 6.21
N PHE A 176 -4.86 11.20 5.88
CA PHE A 176 -4.06 10.30 5.06
C PHE A 176 -3.99 8.89 5.66
N GLY A 177 -3.61 8.77 6.94
CA GLY A 177 -3.57 7.47 7.62
C GLY A 177 -4.92 6.76 7.62
N LEU A 178 -6.01 7.50 7.86
CA LEU A 178 -7.36 6.96 7.85
C LEU A 178 -7.76 6.44 6.45
N ILE A 179 -7.58 7.23 5.41
CA ILE A 179 -7.93 6.86 4.03
C ILE A 179 -7.11 5.66 3.56
N ILE A 180 -5.82 5.62 3.90
CA ILE A 180 -4.96 4.49 3.55
C ILE A 180 -5.40 3.21 4.26
N ALA A 181 -5.76 3.25 5.55
CA ALA A 181 -6.27 2.07 6.26
C ALA A 181 -7.56 1.52 5.65
N LEU A 182 -8.49 2.41 5.29
CA LEU A 182 -9.74 2.05 4.61
C LEU A 182 -9.46 1.40 3.25
N ALA A 183 -8.61 2.03 2.45
CA ALA A 183 -8.27 1.56 1.11
C ALA A 183 -7.49 0.23 1.16
N ALA A 184 -6.49 0.11 2.04
CA ALA A 184 -5.72 -1.13 2.20
C ALA A 184 -6.61 -2.31 2.58
N THR A 185 -7.49 -2.12 3.56
CA THR A 185 -8.47 -3.16 3.96
C THR A 185 -9.42 -3.50 2.81
N GLY A 186 -9.88 -2.50 2.05
CA GLY A 186 -10.71 -2.70 0.87
C GLY A 186 -10.01 -3.47 -0.25
N GLY A 187 -8.75 -3.15 -0.52
CA GLY A 187 -7.92 -3.83 -1.53
C GLY A 187 -7.76 -5.32 -1.25
N ASP A 188 -7.35 -5.68 -0.01
CA ASP A 188 -7.26 -7.08 0.41
C ASP A 188 -8.63 -7.79 0.33
N LEU A 189 -9.74 -7.14 0.70
CA LEU A 189 -11.07 -7.75 0.57
C LEU A 189 -11.48 -7.98 -0.90
N ILE A 190 -11.14 -7.05 -1.80
CA ILE A 190 -11.39 -7.20 -3.25
C ILE A 190 -10.63 -8.39 -3.80
N GLU A 191 -9.33 -8.48 -3.48
CA GLU A 191 -8.47 -9.58 -3.91
C GLU A 191 -8.92 -10.91 -3.30
N SER A 192 -9.22 -10.94 -2.00
CA SER A 192 -9.77 -12.11 -1.31
C SER A 192 -11.07 -12.57 -1.95
N LYS A 193 -11.99 -11.66 -2.31
CA LYS A 193 -13.23 -11.99 -3.02
C LYS A 193 -12.95 -12.59 -4.39
N PHE A 194 -12.03 -12.00 -5.15
CA PHE A 194 -11.61 -12.55 -6.45
C PHE A 194 -11.11 -14.00 -6.31
N LYS A 195 -10.24 -14.28 -5.34
CA LYS A 195 -9.75 -15.65 -5.07
C LYS A 195 -10.89 -16.63 -4.76
N ARG A 196 -11.90 -16.21 -3.99
CA ARG A 196 -13.07 -17.08 -3.72
C ARG A 196 -13.90 -17.34 -4.97
N VAL A 197 -14.07 -16.34 -5.84
CA VAL A 197 -14.80 -16.50 -7.11
C VAL A 197 -14.13 -17.55 -8.01
N ILE A 198 -12.81 -17.60 -8.06
CA ILE A 198 -12.07 -18.57 -8.87
C ILE A 198 -11.74 -19.87 -8.13
N GLY A 199 -12.20 -20.03 -6.86
CA GLY A 199 -12.03 -21.25 -6.09
C GLY A 199 -10.61 -21.50 -5.58
N VAL A 200 -9.77 -20.47 -5.47
CA VAL A 200 -8.41 -20.58 -4.94
C VAL A 200 -8.25 -19.81 -3.62
N LYS A 201 -7.21 -20.13 -2.88
CA LYS A 201 -6.87 -19.42 -1.65
C LYS A 201 -5.70 -18.45 -1.86
N ASP A 202 -4.68 -18.86 -2.55
CA ASP A 202 -3.45 -18.10 -2.79
C ASP A 202 -3.32 -17.81 -4.30
N SER A 203 -2.78 -16.66 -4.67
CA SER A 203 -2.66 -16.24 -6.07
C SER A 203 -1.59 -17.02 -6.82
N GLY A 204 -0.56 -17.49 -6.13
CA GLY A 204 0.55 -18.23 -6.71
C GLY A 204 1.55 -18.75 -5.68
N ASN A 205 2.71 -19.17 -6.17
CA ASN A 205 3.83 -19.66 -5.38
C ASN A 205 5.16 -19.02 -5.82
N ILE A 206 5.12 -17.78 -6.31
CA ILE A 206 6.33 -17.09 -6.79
C ILE A 206 7.29 -16.87 -5.63
N ILE A 207 6.77 -16.54 -4.44
CA ILE A 207 7.58 -16.38 -3.24
C ILE A 207 7.47 -17.67 -2.41
N PRO A 208 8.54 -18.50 -2.33
CA PRO A 208 8.50 -19.74 -1.57
C PRO A 208 8.07 -19.52 -0.12
N GLY A 209 7.00 -20.23 0.30
CA GLY A 209 6.44 -20.13 1.66
C GLY A 209 5.60 -18.88 1.94
N HIS A 210 5.44 -17.95 0.97
CA HIS A 210 4.73 -16.69 1.16
C HIS A 210 3.62 -16.42 0.15
N GLY A 211 3.26 -17.36 -0.72
CA GLY A 211 2.19 -17.19 -1.71
C GLY A 211 2.63 -16.45 -2.98
N GLY A 212 1.69 -15.80 -3.63
CA GLY A 212 1.93 -15.04 -4.85
C GLY A 212 2.34 -13.59 -4.62
N LEU A 213 2.75 -12.94 -5.70
CA LEU A 213 3.06 -11.51 -5.71
C LEU A 213 1.77 -10.68 -5.54
N LEU A 214 0.69 -11.10 -6.18
CA LEU A 214 -0.61 -10.45 -6.04
C LEU A 214 -1.08 -10.43 -4.58
N ASP A 215 -0.87 -11.54 -3.82
CA ASP A 215 -1.17 -11.62 -2.39
C ASP A 215 -0.30 -10.67 -1.53
N ARG A 216 0.76 -10.08 -2.07
CA ARG A 216 1.66 -9.14 -1.35
C ARG A 216 1.34 -7.69 -1.62
N PHE A 217 0.71 -7.42 -2.74
CA PHE A 217 0.36 -6.06 -3.15
C PHE A 217 -1.14 -5.78 -3.07
N ASP A 218 -1.97 -6.75 -2.68
CA ASP A 218 -3.43 -6.66 -2.61
C ASP A 218 -3.93 -5.38 -1.90
N ALA A 219 -3.39 -5.07 -0.74
CA ALA A 219 -3.69 -3.85 0.01
C ALA A 219 -3.22 -2.58 -0.73
N LEU A 220 -2.03 -2.63 -1.36
CA LEU A 220 -1.45 -1.49 -2.08
C LEU A 220 -2.22 -1.16 -3.36
N LEU A 221 -2.85 -2.15 -4.02
CA LEU A 221 -3.58 -1.93 -5.27
C LEU A 221 -4.70 -0.89 -5.14
N LEU A 222 -5.30 -0.73 -3.96
CA LEU A 222 -6.30 0.30 -3.70
C LEU A 222 -5.74 1.46 -2.88
N ALA A 223 -4.76 1.22 -2.01
CA ALA A 223 -4.15 2.26 -1.20
C ALA A 223 -3.41 3.32 -2.04
N VAL A 224 -2.71 2.89 -3.10
CA VAL A 224 -1.97 3.79 -3.99
C VAL A 224 -2.87 4.81 -4.70
N PRO A 225 -3.92 4.41 -5.43
CA PRO A 225 -4.82 5.39 -6.05
C PRO A 225 -5.56 6.26 -5.03
N ALA A 226 -5.91 5.69 -3.85
CA ALA A 226 -6.52 6.47 -2.78
C ALA A 226 -5.56 7.54 -2.22
N ALA A 227 -4.28 7.20 -2.04
CA ALA A 227 -3.24 8.16 -1.68
C ALA A 227 -3.11 9.27 -2.72
N TRP A 228 -3.05 8.90 -4.00
CA TRP A 228 -2.96 9.84 -5.12
C TRP A 228 -4.10 10.85 -5.12
N VAL A 229 -5.34 10.37 -5.06
CA VAL A 229 -6.53 11.23 -5.01
C VAL A 229 -6.51 12.11 -3.76
N TYR A 230 -6.14 11.55 -2.61
CA TYR A 230 -6.08 12.30 -1.37
C TYR A 230 -5.04 13.42 -1.42
N ILE A 231 -3.85 13.17 -1.94
CA ILE A 231 -2.77 14.16 -2.09
C ILE A 231 -3.21 15.28 -3.02
N LEU A 232 -3.81 14.95 -4.17
CA LEU A 232 -4.33 15.94 -5.11
C LEU A 232 -5.42 16.83 -4.51
N LEU A 233 -6.29 16.28 -3.66
CA LEU A 233 -7.39 17.02 -3.04
C LEU A 233 -6.93 17.90 -1.87
N THR A 234 -5.88 17.51 -1.18
CA THR A 234 -5.41 18.20 0.03
C THR A 234 -4.21 19.11 -0.21
N GLY A 235 -3.54 18.99 -1.36
CA GLY A 235 -2.27 19.69 -1.59
C GLY A 235 -1.20 19.26 -0.56
N LEU A 236 -1.25 18.03 -0.08
CA LEU A 236 -0.38 17.55 0.99
C LEU A 236 1.11 17.59 0.61
N ILE A 237 1.39 17.57 -0.70
CA ILE A 237 2.73 17.56 -1.29
C ILE A 237 2.67 18.43 -2.55
N GLU A 238 2.70 19.71 -2.38
CA GLU A 238 3.00 20.73 -3.40
C GLU A 238 4.29 21.45 -3.06
#